data_a2fcc453c5f6c80a7efab738e3228a66
#
_entry.id   a2fcc453c5f6c80a7efab738e3228a66
#
_cell.length_a   1.000
_cell.length_b   1.000
_cell.length_c   1.000
_cell.angle_alpha   90.00
_cell.angle_beta   90.00
_cell.angle_gamma   90.00
#
_symmetry.space_group_name_H-M   'P 1'
#
loop_
_entity.id
_entity.type
_entity.pdbx_description
1 polymer ?
#
loop_
_entity_poly.entity_id
_entity_poly.type
_entity_poly.pdbx_seq_one_letter_code
_entity_poly.pdbx_strand_id
1 'polypeptide(L)'
;MSPRLRVWLVVGAAAVAAAAIAVGVTVATRSDVHEATSKAPPFVADPTAPAEVSRDVRDALRAWPAGTVRRLRILAERYPHSALVRLELGLALAFTGNQTDASRAWHESRRVQPDSPSAVRATDLLHPGMPPGLPPFVPAFTRARTKAQRHLLRGAVFQQALRPVSAEREFAAAARAAPNDPEALTAEAVGRYDKERPAEAFSRLGPLARRFPHAQTVRFHLGLLLIYFGDIAQAKKELALARAEGPRTPLGRRAQTLLRAGRKR
;
A
#
# COMPACT_ATOMS: atom_id res chain seq x y z
N MET A 1 -24.45 -4.05 -12.36
CA MET A 1 -23.15 -3.37 -12.12
C MET A 1 -22.05 -4.29 -12.64
N SER A 2 -21.25 -3.84 -13.60
CA SER A 2 -20.20 -4.66 -14.19
C SER A 2 -19.04 -4.88 -13.20
N PRO A 3 -18.36 -6.04 -13.24
CA PRO A 3 -17.23 -6.33 -12.35
C PRO A 3 -16.09 -5.29 -12.49
N ARG A 4 -16.03 -4.57 -13.60
CA ARG A 4 -15.08 -3.48 -13.85
C ARG A 4 -15.34 -2.25 -12.97
N LEU A 5 -16.59 -1.95 -12.64
CA LEU A 5 -16.97 -0.81 -11.79
C LEU A 5 -16.63 -1.08 -10.32
N ARG A 6 -16.73 -2.34 -9.85
CA ARG A 6 -16.38 -2.74 -8.47
C ARG A 6 -14.90 -2.60 -8.19
N VAL A 7 -14.01 -2.93 -9.14
CA VAL A 7 -12.55 -2.79 -8.99
C VAL A 7 -12.15 -1.31 -8.84
N TRP A 8 -12.83 -0.39 -9.56
CA TRP A 8 -12.55 1.04 -9.47
C TRP A 8 -13.04 1.67 -8.16
N LEU A 9 -14.18 1.21 -7.65
CA LEU A 9 -14.71 1.68 -6.36
C LEU A 9 -13.81 1.23 -5.18
N VAL A 10 -13.25 0.02 -5.23
CA VAL A 10 -12.36 -0.48 -4.16
C VAL A 10 -11.02 0.24 -4.15
N VAL A 11 -10.43 0.53 -5.32
CA VAL A 11 -9.16 1.28 -5.41
C VAL A 11 -9.37 2.75 -5.03
N GLY A 12 -10.50 3.36 -5.44
CA GLY A 12 -10.85 4.73 -5.06
C GLY A 12 -11.19 4.87 -3.58
N ALA A 13 -11.97 3.95 -3.01
CA ALA A 13 -12.36 3.99 -1.61
C ALA A 13 -11.18 3.76 -0.65
N ALA A 14 -10.23 2.87 -1.01
CA ALA A 14 -9.02 2.67 -0.21
C ALA A 14 -8.12 3.91 -0.21
N ALA A 15 -8.00 4.61 -1.34
CA ALA A 15 -7.21 5.84 -1.42
C ALA A 15 -7.86 7.01 -0.65
N VAL A 16 -9.19 7.14 -0.69
CA VAL A 16 -9.94 8.18 0.04
C VAL A 16 -9.89 7.93 1.55
N ALA A 17 -10.03 6.68 2.01
CA ALA A 17 -9.92 6.35 3.43
C ALA A 17 -8.50 6.58 3.97
N ALA A 18 -7.46 6.28 3.18
CA ALA A 18 -6.08 6.56 3.55
C ALA A 18 -5.78 8.06 3.63
N ALA A 19 -6.29 8.85 2.68
CA ALA A 19 -6.15 10.30 2.69
C ALA A 19 -6.86 10.94 3.90
N ALA A 20 -8.04 10.45 4.27
CA ALA A 20 -8.78 10.94 5.44
C ALA A 20 -8.05 10.66 6.76
N ILE A 21 -7.41 9.48 6.90
CA ILE A 21 -6.62 9.14 8.09
C ILE A 21 -5.32 9.95 8.11
N ALA A 22 -4.63 10.10 6.99
CA ALA A 22 -3.41 10.90 6.88
C ALA A 22 -3.68 12.38 7.19
N VAL A 23 -4.78 12.95 6.70
CA VAL A 23 -5.20 14.31 7.01
C VAL A 23 -5.56 14.47 8.49
N GLY A 24 -6.26 13.51 9.09
CA GLY A 24 -6.59 13.53 10.52
C GLY A 24 -5.37 13.51 11.42
N VAL A 25 -4.38 12.67 11.11
CA VAL A 25 -3.10 12.62 11.86
C VAL A 25 -2.24 13.85 11.60
N THR A 26 -2.19 14.37 10.37
CA THR A 26 -1.40 15.57 10.04
C THR A 26 -1.99 16.84 10.70
N VAL A 27 -3.31 16.93 10.85
CA VAL A 27 -3.96 18.04 11.57
C VAL A 27 -3.68 17.93 13.07
N ALA A 28 -3.70 16.72 13.65
CA ALA A 28 -3.37 16.49 15.06
C ALA A 28 -1.89 16.81 15.41
N THR A 29 -0.97 16.73 14.45
CA THR A 29 0.45 17.07 14.67
C THR A 29 0.77 18.55 14.50
N ARG A 30 -0.16 19.37 13.99
CA ARG A 30 0.01 20.81 13.77
C ARG A 30 -0.65 21.70 14.82
N SER A 31 -1.47 21.14 15.68
CA SER A 31 -2.15 21.93 16.72
C SER A 31 -1.39 21.84 18.02
N ASP A 32 -0.92 22.97 18.50
CA ASP A 32 -0.41 23.17 19.84
C ASP A 32 -1.38 22.64 20.89
N VAL A 33 -0.82 21.89 21.86
CA VAL A 33 -1.34 21.63 23.19
C VAL A 33 -2.71 20.93 23.31
N HIS A 34 -2.64 19.59 23.53
CA HIS A 34 -3.39 18.81 24.54
C HIS A 34 -4.91 19.05 24.71
N GLU A 35 -5.67 19.08 23.65
CA GLU A 35 -7.04 18.57 23.73
C GLU A 35 -7.06 17.22 23.01
N ALA A 36 -7.24 16.14 23.79
CA ALA A 36 -7.62 14.85 23.24
C ALA A 36 -8.80 15.11 22.30
N THR A 37 -8.64 14.83 20.99
CA THR A 37 -9.71 15.12 20.06
C THR A 37 -10.98 14.48 20.59
N SER A 38 -12.07 15.24 20.68
CA SER A 38 -13.34 14.78 21.27
C SER A 38 -13.92 13.56 20.55
N LYS A 39 -13.40 13.27 19.34
CA LYS A 39 -13.83 12.18 18.49
C LYS A 39 -12.81 11.02 18.51
N ALA A 40 -13.33 9.80 18.71
CA ALA A 40 -12.54 8.57 18.65
C ALA A 40 -11.85 8.39 17.29
N PRO A 41 -10.64 7.79 17.25
CA PRO A 41 -10.03 7.38 15.99
C PRO A 41 -10.98 6.44 15.23
N PRO A 42 -11.02 6.54 13.88
CA PRO A 42 -11.87 5.65 13.10
C PRO A 42 -11.30 4.23 13.15
N PHE A 43 -12.17 3.24 13.34
CA PHE A 43 -11.79 1.83 13.24
C PHE A 43 -11.33 1.49 11.82
N VAL A 44 -10.13 0.92 11.69
CA VAL A 44 -9.56 0.47 10.41
C VAL A 44 -9.84 -1.02 10.23
N ALA A 45 -10.76 -1.36 9.34
CA ALA A 45 -11.12 -2.75 9.09
C ALA A 45 -9.96 -3.53 8.47
N ASP A 46 -9.69 -4.72 9.03
CA ASP A 46 -8.76 -5.70 8.46
C ASP A 46 -9.53 -7.01 8.20
N PRO A 47 -9.83 -7.32 6.92
CA PRO A 47 -10.57 -8.53 6.57
C PRO A 47 -9.78 -9.82 6.82
N THR A 48 -8.47 -9.74 7.11
CA THR A 48 -7.64 -10.90 7.45
C THR A 48 -7.59 -11.19 8.95
N ALA A 49 -8.07 -10.24 9.77
CA ALA A 49 -8.13 -10.41 11.22
C ALA A 49 -9.33 -11.31 11.61
N PRO A 50 -9.19 -12.17 12.64
CA PRO A 50 -10.32 -12.91 13.19
C PRO A 50 -11.47 -11.99 13.62
N ALA A 51 -12.71 -12.45 13.41
CA ALA A 51 -13.88 -11.65 13.70
C ALA A 51 -13.99 -11.24 15.18
N GLU A 52 -13.54 -12.12 16.09
CA GLU A 52 -13.48 -11.83 17.54
C GLU A 52 -12.53 -10.69 17.85
N VAL A 53 -11.31 -10.68 17.26
CA VAL A 53 -10.33 -9.61 17.44
C VAL A 53 -10.89 -8.27 16.96
N SER A 54 -11.52 -8.28 15.77
CA SER A 54 -12.15 -7.09 15.21
C SER A 54 -13.29 -6.54 16.08
N ARG A 55 -14.05 -7.42 16.75
CA ARG A 55 -15.11 -7.07 17.71
C ARG A 55 -14.51 -6.47 18.97
N ASP A 56 -13.55 -7.16 19.60
CA ASP A 56 -12.90 -6.72 20.83
C ASP A 56 -12.24 -5.34 20.66
N VAL A 57 -11.60 -5.10 19.52
CA VAL A 57 -11.03 -3.78 19.18
C VAL A 57 -12.11 -2.72 19.07
N ARG A 58 -13.21 -2.97 18.36
CA ARG A 58 -14.33 -2.01 18.28
C ARG A 58 -14.94 -1.71 19.66
N ASP A 59 -15.04 -2.72 20.52
CA ASP A 59 -15.55 -2.55 21.87
C ASP A 59 -14.58 -1.72 22.76
N ALA A 60 -13.28 -1.89 22.55
CA ALA A 60 -12.27 -1.05 23.21
C ALA A 60 -12.37 0.43 22.76
N LEU A 61 -12.64 0.68 21.47
CA LEU A 61 -12.78 2.04 20.91
C LEU A 61 -14.02 2.77 21.47
N ARG A 62 -15.08 2.05 21.89
CA ARG A 62 -16.26 2.67 22.54
C ARG A 62 -15.93 3.34 23.88
N ALA A 63 -14.81 3.00 24.49
CA ALA A 63 -14.36 3.60 25.75
C ALA A 63 -13.56 4.91 25.58
N TRP A 64 -13.57 5.47 24.38
CA TRP A 64 -12.89 6.73 24.08
C TRP A 64 -13.42 7.91 24.90
N PRO A 65 -12.52 8.84 25.35
CA PRO A 65 -11.07 8.77 25.27
C PRO A 65 -10.40 8.03 26.44
N ALA A 66 -11.03 8.02 27.63
CA ALA A 66 -10.37 7.72 28.90
C ALA A 66 -9.95 6.25 29.08
N GLY A 67 -10.60 5.30 28.44
CA GLY A 67 -10.38 3.86 28.66
C GLY A 67 -9.75 3.10 27.49
N THR A 68 -9.77 3.68 26.29
CA THR A 68 -9.42 3.00 25.05
C THR A 68 -7.97 2.51 25.03
N VAL A 69 -6.98 3.35 25.34
CA VAL A 69 -5.57 2.97 25.31
C VAL A 69 -5.29 1.81 26.27
N ARG A 70 -5.85 1.86 27.49
CA ARG A 70 -5.70 0.78 28.47
C ARG A 70 -6.30 -0.53 27.95
N ARG A 71 -7.52 -0.49 27.39
CA ARG A 71 -8.19 -1.68 26.83
C ARG A 71 -7.39 -2.25 25.65
N LEU A 72 -6.90 -1.42 24.73
CA LEU A 72 -6.10 -1.87 23.60
C LEU A 72 -4.74 -2.44 24.03
N ARG A 73 -4.12 -1.96 25.11
CA ARG A 73 -2.93 -2.59 25.69
C ARG A 73 -3.23 -4.00 26.20
N ILE A 74 -4.32 -4.21 26.91
CA ILE A 74 -4.76 -5.55 27.36
C ILE A 74 -5.02 -6.46 26.15
N LEU A 75 -5.67 -5.95 25.09
CA LEU A 75 -5.86 -6.71 23.86
C LEU A 75 -4.54 -7.04 23.18
N ALA A 76 -3.55 -6.16 23.25
CA ALA A 76 -2.23 -6.40 22.68
C ALA A 76 -1.44 -7.50 23.42
N GLU A 77 -1.70 -7.71 24.70
CA GLU A 77 -1.20 -8.84 25.48
C GLU A 77 -1.97 -10.13 25.15
N ARG A 78 -3.30 -10.04 25.04
CA ARG A 78 -4.16 -11.17 24.69
C ARG A 78 -3.96 -11.68 23.27
N TYR A 79 -3.70 -10.77 22.33
CA TYR A 79 -3.50 -11.06 20.89
C TYR A 79 -2.11 -10.60 20.43
N PRO A 80 -1.02 -11.21 20.90
CA PRO A 80 0.36 -10.72 20.69
C PRO A 80 0.77 -10.67 19.22
N HIS A 81 0.15 -11.51 18.37
CA HIS A 81 0.42 -11.59 16.93
C HIS A 81 -0.58 -10.83 16.05
N SER A 82 -1.45 -10.01 16.64
CA SER A 82 -2.43 -9.24 15.85
C SER A 82 -1.89 -7.88 15.42
N ALA A 83 -1.68 -7.72 14.11
CA ALA A 83 -1.34 -6.43 13.53
C ALA A 83 -2.46 -5.39 13.73
N LEU A 84 -3.73 -5.81 13.64
CA LEU A 84 -4.88 -4.94 13.83
C LEU A 84 -4.88 -4.29 15.22
N VAL A 85 -4.67 -5.08 16.29
CA VAL A 85 -4.64 -4.54 17.65
C VAL A 85 -3.51 -3.53 17.83
N ARG A 86 -2.32 -3.80 17.27
CA ARG A 86 -1.18 -2.89 17.31
C ARG A 86 -1.42 -1.62 16.50
N LEU A 87 -2.04 -1.73 15.33
CA LEU A 87 -2.44 -0.57 14.51
C LEU A 87 -3.37 0.36 15.28
N GLU A 88 -4.45 -0.19 15.85
CA GLU A 88 -5.47 0.58 16.58
C GLU A 88 -4.94 1.16 17.88
N LEU A 89 -4.05 0.44 18.58
CA LEU A 89 -3.34 0.98 19.74
C LEU A 89 -2.50 2.20 19.35
N GLY A 90 -1.76 2.12 18.24
CA GLY A 90 -0.99 3.24 17.72
C GLY A 90 -1.87 4.43 17.35
N LEU A 91 -3.02 4.21 16.70
CA LEU A 91 -3.99 5.26 16.39
C LEU A 91 -4.52 5.93 17.67
N ALA A 92 -4.94 5.15 18.67
CA ALA A 92 -5.43 5.69 19.95
C ALA A 92 -4.35 6.52 20.67
N LEU A 93 -3.10 6.04 20.66
CA LEU A 93 -1.96 6.77 21.24
C LEU A 93 -1.68 8.08 20.50
N ALA A 94 -1.71 8.08 19.17
CA ALA A 94 -1.52 9.30 18.37
C ALA A 94 -2.62 10.34 18.65
N PHE A 95 -3.88 9.90 18.75
CA PHE A 95 -5.02 10.78 19.06
C PHE A 95 -5.00 11.32 20.50
N THR A 96 -4.28 10.67 21.42
CA THR A 96 -4.01 11.17 22.78
C THR A 96 -2.69 11.94 22.90
N GLY A 97 -2.03 12.28 21.78
CA GLY A 97 -0.78 13.07 21.73
C GLY A 97 0.50 12.27 21.98
N ASN A 98 0.43 10.97 22.23
CA ASN A 98 1.62 10.14 22.49
C ASN A 98 2.19 9.56 21.18
N GLN A 99 2.88 10.40 20.40
CA GLN A 99 3.43 10.03 19.10
C GLN A 99 4.55 8.97 19.16
N THR A 100 5.35 8.99 20.23
CA THR A 100 6.46 8.04 20.39
C THR A 100 5.95 6.61 20.56
N ASP A 101 4.97 6.41 21.44
CA ASP A 101 4.38 5.09 21.65
C ASP A 101 3.51 4.67 20.47
N ALA A 102 2.84 5.62 19.79
CA ALA A 102 2.10 5.36 18.56
C ALA A 102 3.02 4.78 17.47
N SER A 103 4.15 5.44 17.21
CA SER A 103 5.15 4.96 16.26
C SER A 103 5.66 3.56 16.60
N ARG A 104 5.96 3.31 17.90
CA ARG A 104 6.36 1.98 18.37
C ARG A 104 5.29 0.92 18.11
N ALA A 105 4.02 1.22 18.38
CA ALA A 105 2.91 0.30 18.13
C ALA A 105 2.73 0.01 16.64
N TRP A 106 2.94 0.99 15.74
CA TRP A 106 2.89 0.78 14.29
C TRP A 106 4.07 -0.05 13.76
N HIS A 107 5.29 0.14 14.28
CA HIS A 107 6.41 -0.76 13.96
C HIS A 107 6.11 -2.20 14.41
N GLU A 108 5.53 -2.39 15.60
CA GLU A 108 5.10 -3.70 16.06
C GLU A 108 4.01 -4.31 15.18
N SER A 109 3.02 -3.53 14.71
CA SER A 109 1.99 -3.98 13.76
C SER A 109 2.62 -4.62 12.50
N ARG A 110 3.61 -3.94 11.92
CA ARG A 110 4.37 -4.45 10.76
C ARG A 110 5.13 -5.73 11.07
N ARG A 111 5.74 -5.80 12.26
CA ARG A 111 6.60 -6.92 12.65
C ARG A 111 5.80 -8.21 12.91
N VAL A 112 4.67 -8.11 13.62
CA VAL A 112 3.93 -9.29 14.08
C VAL A 112 3.13 -9.98 12.96
N GLN A 113 2.66 -9.21 11.97
CA GLN A 113 1.87 -9.76 10.86
C GLN A 113 2.12 -8.96 9.57
N PRO A 114 3.32 -9.06 8.96
CA PRO A 114 3.73 -8.21 7.83
C PRO A 114 2.87 -8.40 6.58
N ASP A 115 2.19 -9.53 6.44
CA ASP A 115 1.32 -9.88 5.31
C ASP A 115 -0.16 -9.54 5.60
N SER A 116 -0.43 -8.34 6.10
CA SER A 116 -1.79 -7.91 6.45
C SER A 116 -2.09 -6.47 6.05
N PRO A 117 -3.37 -6.14 5.81
CA PRO A 117 -3.82 -4.77 5.59
C PRO A 117 -3.44 -3.83 6.74
N SER A 118 -3.49 -4.29 7.98
CA SER A 118 -3.11 -3.51 9.16
C SER A 118 -1.63 -3.12 9.14
N ALA A 119 -0.73 -4.02 8.73
CA ALA A 119 0.70 -3.73 8.60
C ALA A 119 0.98 -2.69 7.50
N VAL A 120 0.28 -2.77 6.36
CA VAL A 120 0.38 -1.77 5.29
C VAL A 120 -0.10 -0.41 5.78
N ARG A 121 -1.21 -0.35 6.52
CA ARG A 121 -1.72 0.89 7.12
C ARG A 121 -0.78 1.48 8.16
N ALA A 122 -0.20 0.63 9.01
CA ALA A 122 0.82 1.07 9.96
C ALA A 122 2.04 1.70 9.24
N THR A 123 2.46 1.10 8.12
CA THR A 123 3.51 1.66 7.27
C THR A 123 3.13 3.03 6.70
N ASP A 124 1.87 3.21 6.25
CA ASP A 124 1.38 4.50 5.76
C ASP A 124 1.45 5.59 6.84
N LEU A 125 1.09 5.25 8.08
CA LEU A 125 1.14 6.17 9.23
C LEU A 125 2.57 6.53 9.65
N LEU A 126 3.51 5.61 9.49
CA LEU A 126 4.94 5.87 9.72
C LEU A 126 5.56 6.77 8.63
N HIS A 127 4.96 6.81 7.43
CA HIS A 127 5.46 7.58 6.28
C HIS A 127 4.38 8.51 5.68
N PRO A 128 3.86 9.48 6.44
CA PRO A 128 2.72 10.31 6.01
C PRO A 128 3.01 11.21 4.80
N GLY A 129 4.28 11.45 4.50
CA GLY A 129 4.71 12.21 3.31
C GLY A 129 4.73 11.42 2.01
N MET A 130 4.50 10.10 2.07
CA MET A 130 4.48 9.23 0.90
C MET A 130 3.05 8.87 0.50
N PRO A 131 2.78 8.54 -0.79
CA PRO A 131 1.49 8.03 -1.20
C PRO A 131 1.06 6.80 -0.39
N PRO A 132 -0.22 6.67 -0.03
CA PRO A 132 -0.69 5.54 0.75
C PRO A 132 -0.63 4.22 -0.03
N GLY A 133 -0.47 3.12 0.69
CA GLY A 133 -0.35 1.78 0.13
C GLY A 133 1.00 1.53 -0.54
N LEU A 134 0.99 0.61 -1.48
CA LEU A 134 2.17 0.16 -2.24
C LEU A 134 1.98 0.44 -3.73
N PRO A 135 3.06 0.70 -4.51
CA PRO A 135 2.96 0.84 -5.95
C PRO A 135 2.39 -0.45 -6.55
N PRO A 136 1.26 -0.41 -7.26
CA PRO A 136 0.62 -1.62 -7.75
C PRO A 136 1.36 -2.19 -8.97
N PHE A 137 1.57 -3.51 -9.00
CA PHE A 137 1.86 -4.19 -10.25
C PHE A 137 0.57 -4.35 -11.06
N VAL A 138 0.62 -3.94 -12.32
CA VAL A 138 -0.51 -3.99 -13.25
C VAL A 138 -0.14 -4.92 -14.40
N PRO A 139 -0.70 -6.14 -14.45
CA PRO A 139 -0.47 -7.05 -15.57
C PRO A 139 -0.93 -6.44 -16.90
N ALA A 140 -0.14 -6.66 -17.96
CA ALA A 140 -0.51 -6.26 -19.33
C ALA A 140 -1.62 -7.15 -19.94
N PHE A 141 -1.98 -8.24 -19.26
CA PHE A 141 -2.95 -9.25 -19.70
C PHE A 141 -3.98 -9.51 -18.60
N THR A 142 -5.13 -10.09 -19.00
CA THR A 142 -6.24 -10.45 -18.09
C THR A 142 -6.42 -11.95 -17.91
N ARG A 143 -5.82 -12.75 -18.81
CA ARG A 143 -5.87 -14.22 -18.78
C ARG A 143 -4.47 -14.79 -18.87
N ALA A 144 -4.12 -15.65 -17.93
CA ALA A 144 -2.82 -16.33 -17.91
C ALA A 144 -2.79 -17.48 -18.93
N ARG A 145 -1.73 -17.53 -19.72
CA ARG A 145 -1.42 -18.61 -20.68
C ARG A 145 -0.22 -19.46 -20.21
N THR A 146 0.66 -18.90 -19.38
CA THR A 146 1.86 -19.55 -18.88
C THR A 146 1.85 -19.69 -17.35
N LYS A 147 2.80 -20.49 -16.81
CA LYS A 147 2.98 -20.62 -15.37
C LYS A 147 3.37 -19.26 -14.74
N ALA A 148 4.30 -18.53 -15.37
CA ALA A 148 4.72 -17.20 -14.91
C ALA A 148 3.52 -16.24 -14.83
N GLN A 149 2.70 -16.17 -15.89
CA GLN A 149 1.52 -15.32 -15.91
C GLN A 149 0.48 -15.67 -14.83
N ARG A 150 0.33 -16.95 -14.48
CA ARG A 150 -0.54 -17.34 -13.34
C ARG A 150 -0.02 -16.79 -12.03
N HIS A 151 1.29 -16.83 -11.80
CA HIS A 151 1.91 -16.22 -10.63
C HIS A 151 1.73 -14.70 -10.61
N LEU A 152 1.91 -14.02 -11.75
CA LEU A 152 1.69 -12.56 -11.86
C LEU A 152 0.26 -12.16 -11.49
N LEU A 153 -0.76 -12.87 -12.00
CA LEU A 153 -2.15 -12.56 -11.64
C LEU A 153 -2.43 -12.81 -10.16
N ARG A 154 -1.92 -13.90 -9.59
CA ARG A 154 -2.08 -14.18 -8.15
C ARG A 154 -1.38 -13.14 -7.28
N GLY A 155 -0.16 -12.76 -7.65
CA GLY A 155 0.57 -11.69 -6.96
C GLY A 155 -0.18 -10.37 -6.99
N ALA A 156 -0.76 -9.99 -8.13
CA ALA A 156 -1.59 -8.80 -8.25
C ALA A 156 -2.85 -8.87 -7.37
N VAL A 157 -3.49 -10.03 -7.23
CA VAL A 157 -4.63 -10.24 -6.32
C VAL A 157 -4.20 -10.07 -4.85
N PHE A 158 -3.08 -10.66 -4.43
CA PHE A 158 -2.56 -10.48 -3.09
C PHE A 158 -2.20 -9.02 -2.80
N GLN A 159 -1.60 -8.32 -3.75
CA GLN A 159 -1.28 -6.90 -3.61
C GLN A 159 -2.54 -6.04 -3.44
N GLN A 160 -3.61 -6.32 -4.20
CA GLN A 160 -4.91 -5.66 -4.04
C GLN A 160 -5.55 -5.96 -2.68
N ALA A 161 -5.32 -7.13 -2.12
CA ALA A 161 -5.75 -7.52 -0.78
C ALA A 161 -4.83 -6.96 0.34
N LEU A 162 -3.86 -6.11 0.00
CA LEU A 162 -2.87 -5.55 0.92
C LEU A 162 -2.05 -6.64 1.65
N ARG A 163 -1.69 -7.70 0.93
CA ARG A 163 -0.87 -8.81 1.39
C ARG A 163 0.49 -8.81 0.67
N PRO A 164 1.40 -7.91 1.08
CA PRO A 164 2.64 -7.64 0.34
C PRO A 164 3.59 -8.84 0.30
N VAL A 165 3.71 -9.61 1.38
CA VAL A 165 4.62 -10.77 1.44
C VAL A 165 4.13 -11.90 0.54
N SER A 166 2.81 -12.15 0.52
CA SER A 166 2.22 -13.12 -0.42
C SER A 166 2.38 -12.67 -1.87
N ALA A 167 2.19 -11.37 -2.16
CA ALA A 167 2.40 -10.81 -3.49
C ALA A 167 3.86 -10.95 -3.94
N GLU A 168 4.83 -10.60 -3.10
CA GLU A 168 6.27 -10.73 -3.39
C GLU A 168 6.65 -12.17 -3.72
N ARG A 169 6.16 -13.15 -2.94
CA ARG A 169 6.43 -14.58 -3.19
C ARG A 169 5.93 -15.03 -4.57
N GLU A 170 4.74 -14.60 -4.96
CA GLU A 170 4.17 -14.92 -6.27
C GLU A 170 4.96 -14.22 -7.40
N PHE A 171 5.32 -12.96 -7.24
CA PHE A 171 6.13 -12.23 -8.23
C PHE A 171 7.54 -12.84 -8.40
N ALA A 172 8.18 -13.22 -7.30
CA ALA A 172 9.45 -13.95 -7.34
C ALA A 172 9.31 -15.33 -8.00
N ALA A 173 8.18 -16.04 -7.80
CA ALA A 173 7.90 -17.30 -8.51
C ALA A 173 7.69 -17.08 -10.01
N ALA A 174 7.06 -15.97 -10.42
CA ALA A 174 6.92 -15.59 -11.82
C ALA A 174 8.29 -15.34 -12.46
N ALA A 175 9.16 -14.56 -11.80
CA ALA A 175 10.51 -14.26 -12.30
C ALA A 175 11.38 -15.54 -12.44
N ARG A 176 11.29 -16.46 -11.48
CA ARG A 176 11.97 -17.78 -11.60
C ARG A 176 11.43 -18.63 -12.75
N ALA A 177 10.11 -18.56 -13.02
CA ALA A 177 9.49 -19.31 -14.11
C ALA A 177 9.76 -18.70 -15.51
N ALA A 178 10.11 -17.41 -15.58
CA ALA A 178 10.40 -16.69 -16.82
C ALA A 178 11.51 -15.63 -16.58
N PRO A 179 12.79 -16.05 -16.44
CA PRO A 179 13.88 -15.18 -16.00
C PRO A 179 14.32 -14.12 -17.04
N ASN A 180 13.80 -14.20 -18.26
CA ASN A 180 14.03 -13.22 -19.33
C ASN A 180 12.76 -12.46 -19.73
N ASP A 181 11.65 -12.67 -19.04
CA ASP A 181 10.41 -11.93 -19.30
C ASP A 181 10.42 -10.59 -18.56
N PRO A 182 10.40 -9.45 -19.31
CA PRO A 182 10.42 -8.12 -18.70
C PRO A 182 9.23 -7.90 -17.75
N GLU A 183 8.07 -8.52 -17.97
CA GLU A 183 6.90 -8.37 -17.10
C GLU A 183 7.11 -9.09 -15.76
N ALA A 184 7.65 -10.32 -15.79
CA ALA A 184 7.93 -11.08 -14.58
C ALA A 184 9.03 -10.42 -13.72
N LEU A 185 10.10 -9.93 -14.35
CA LEU A 185 11.17 -9.20 -13.68
C LEU A 185 10.70 -7.85 -13.10
N THR A 186 9.83 -7.15 -13.82
CA THR A 186 9.21 -5.91 -13.34
C THR A 186 8.34 -6.16 -12.10
N ALA A 187 7.52 -7.21 -12.13
CA ALA A 187 6.68 -7.58 -10.99
C ALA A 187 7.51 -7.91 -9.74
N GLU A 188 8.59 -8.66 -9.91
CA GLU A 188 9.52 -8.96 -8.82
C GLU A 188 10.13 -7.68 -8.23
N ALA A 189 10.57 -6.74 -9.06
CA ALA A 189 11.12 -5.47 -8.60
C ALA A 189 10.09 -4.60 -7.86
N VAL A 190 8.86 -4.50 -8.39
CA VAL A 190 7.76 -3.77 -7.77
C VAL A 190 7.32 -4.41 -6.46
N GLY A 191 7.25 -5.75 -6.40
CA GLY A 191 6.85 -6.49 -5.19
C GLY A 191 7.79 -6.30 -4.00
N ARG A 192 9.04 -5.92 -4.26
CA ARG A 192 10.05 -5.64 -3.23
C ARG A 192 10.11 -4.19 -2.77
N TYR A 193 9.14 -3.36 -3.18
CA TYR A 193 9.10 -1.99 -2.72
C TYR A 193 8.85 -1.91 -1.22
N ASP A 194 9.70 -1.17 -0.53
CA ASP A 194 9.59 -0.84 0.89
C ASP A 194 9.69 0.68 1.07
N LYS A 195 8.77 1.29 1.80
CA LYS A 195 8.77 2.73 2.10
C LYS A 195 9.97 3.17 2.93
N GLU A 196 10.55 2.28 3.74
CA GLU A 196 11.78 2.57 4.49
C GLU A 196 13.02 2.57 3.59
N ARG A 197 12.98 1.82 2.48
CA ARG A 197 14.10 1.63 1.57
C ARG A 197 13.67 1.70 0.10
N PRO A 198 13.02 2.80 -0.32
CA PRO A 198 12.44 2.90 -1.67
C PRO A 198 13.49 2.79 -2.78
N ALA A 199 14.74 3.15 -2.51
CA ALA A 199 15.86 3.03 -3.44
C ALA A 199 16.13 1.57 -3.89
N GLU A 200 15.81 0.57 -3.07
CA GLU A 200 16.01 -0.84 -3.44
C GLU A 200 15.16 -1.27 -4.66
N ALA A 201 13.92 -0.78 -4.76
CA ALA A 201 13.09 -1.05 -5.92
C ALA A 201 13.67 -0.41 -7.20
N PHE A 202 14.21 0.81 -7.10
CA PHE A 202 14.86 1.48 -8.23
C PHE A 202 16.13 0.79 -8.69
N SER A 203 16.95 0.29 -7.75
CA SER A 203 18.19 -0.46 -8.08
C SER A 203 17.91 -1.71 -8.91
N ARG A 204 16.69 -2.25 -8.85
CA ARG A 204 16.25 -3.40 -9.64
C ARG A 204 15.56 -2.99 -10.93
N LEU A 205 14.65 -2.04 -10.87
CA LEU A 205 13.83 -1.64 -12.03
C LEU A 205 14.62 -0.77 -13.03
N GLY A 206 15.54 0.07 -12.57
CA GLY A 206 16.38 0.91 -13.43
C GLY A 206 17.22 0.11 -14.46
N PRO A 207 17.94 -0.95 -14.08
CA PRO A 207 18.63 -1.83 -15.02
C PRO A 207 17.69 -2.49 -16.04
N LEU A 208 16.45 -2.84 -15.66
CA LEU A 208 15.47 -3.40 -16.59
C LEU A 208 15.07 -2.40 -17.68
N ALA A 209 14.98 -1.10 -17.35
CA ALA A 209 14.69 -0.06 -18.33
C ALA A 209 15.80 0.10 -19.39
N ARG A 210 17.05 -0.22 -19.06
CA ARG A 210 18.16 -0.28 -20.02
C ARG A 210 18.18 -1.59 -20.82
N ARG A 211 17.91 -2.71 -20.15
CA ARG A 211 17.87 -4.04 -20.78
C ARG A 211 16.70 -4.20 -21.73
N PHE A 212 15.56 -3.60 -21.41
CA PHE A 212 14.31 -3.71 -22.16
C PHE A 212 13.75 -2.31 -22.48
N PRO A 213 14.43 -1.51 -23.31
CA PRO A 213 14.09 -0.09 -23.51
C PRO A 213 12.68 0.12 -24.09
N HIS A 214 12.15 -0.84 -24.85
CA HIS A 214 10.83 -0.82 -25.48
C HIS A 214 9.77 -1.64 -24.72
N ALA A 215 10.09 -2.17 -23.53
CA ALA A 215 9.12 -2.91 -22.75
C ALA A 215 8.17 -1.95 -22.02
N GLN A 216 6.96 -1.82 -22.53
CA GLN A 216 5.92 -0.95 -21.98
C GLN A 216 5.70 -1.16 -20.47
N THR A 217 5.70 -2.43 -20.01
CA THR A 217 5.51 -2.78 -18.60
C THR A 217 6.60 -2.17 -17.72
N VAL A 218 7.87 -2.22 -18.16
CA VAL A 218 9.01 -1.66 -17.42
C VAL A 218 8.86 -0.14 -17.27
N ARG A 219 8.61 0.57 -18.39
CA ARG A 219 8.42 2.03 -18.40
C ARG A 219 7.25 2.47 -17.55
N PHE A 220 6.12 1.77 -17.64
CA PHE A 220 4.92 2.08 -16.88
C PHE A 220 5.15 1.96 -15.37
N HIS A 221 5.76 0.84 -14.92
CA HIS A 221 5.97 0.61 -13.50
C HIS A 221 7.11 1.45 -12.92
N LEU A 222 8.14 1.78 -13.73
CA LEU A 222 9.14 2.76 -13.33
C LEU A 222 8.50 4.13 -13.10
N GLY A 223 7.60 4.56 -13.98
CA GLY A 223 6.83 5.79 -13.81
C GLY A 223 5.94 5.76 -12.55
N LEU A 224 5.27 4.65 -12.25
CA LEU A 224 4.51 4.49 -11.00
C LEU A 224 5.41 4.58 -9.77
N LEU A 225 6.55 3.89 -9.78
CA LEU A 225 7.48 3.88 -8.66
C LEU A 225 8.03 5.29 -8.38
N LEU A 226 8.34 6.05 -9.44
CA LEU A 226 8.79 7.44 -9.34
C LEU A 226 7.71 8.36 -8.73
N ILE A 227 6.40 8.10 -8.98
CA ILE A 227 5.31 8.81 -8.27
C ILE A 227 5.37 8.53 -6.77
N TYR A 228 5.57 7.28 -6.36
CA TYR A 228 5.69 6.91 -4.95
C TYR A 228 6.94 7.47 -4.27
N PHE A 229 7.97 7.74 -5.04
CA PHE A 229 9.19 8.39 -4.59
C PHE A 229 9.09 9.93 -4.55
N GLY A 230 8.08 10.50 -5.24
CA GLY A 230 7.88 11.94 -5.34
C GLY A 230 8.58 12.61 -6.52
N ASP A 231 9.32 11.87 -7.36
CA ASP A 231 9.92 12.42 -8.59
C ASP A 231 8.90 12.46 -9.73
N ILE A 232 8.00 13.42 -9.64
CA ILE A 232 6.90 13.59 -10.60
C ILE A 232 7.41 13.95 -12.00
N ALA A 233 8.53 14.68 -12.10
CA ALA A 233 9.09 15.08 -13.38
C ALA A 233 9.58 13.88 -14.17
N GLN A 234 10.36 13.02 -13.55
CA GLN A 234 10.84 11.79 -14.18
C GLN A 234 9.71 10.77 -14.40
N ALA A 235 8.76 10.67 -13.46
CA ALA A 235 7.58 9.83 -13.62
C ALA A 235 6.79 10.16 -14.90
N LYS A 236 6.58 11.46 -15.19
CA LYS A 236 5.91 11.91 -16.42
C LYS A 236 6.65 11.47 -17.68
N LYS A 237 7.99 11.50 -17.69
CA LYS A 237 8.79 11.03 -18.83
C LYS A 237 8.60 9.53 -19.07
N GLU A 238 8.74 8.72 -18.03
CA GLU A 238 8.58 7.27 -18.13
C GLU A 238 7.17 6.84 -18.53
N LEU A 239 6.13 7.51 -17.99
CA LEU A 239 4.74 7.27 -18.36
C LEU A 239 4.45 7.70 -19.81
N ALA A 240 5.08 8.78 -20.31
CA ALA A 240 4.97 9.18 -21.71
C ALA A 240 5.59 8.14 -22.66
N LEU A 241 6.75 7.60 -22.31
CA LEU A 241 7.38 6.48 -23.04
C LEU A 241 6.49 5.24 -23.02
N ALA A 242 5.98 4.85 -21.84
CA ALA A 242 5.05 3.71 -21.73
C ALA A 242 3.80 3.88 -22.61
N ARG A 243 3.27 5.10 -22.70
CA ARG A 243 2.13 5.39 -23.59
C ARG A 243 2.52 5.28 -25.06
N ALA A 244 3.72 5.75 -25.44
CA ALA A 244 4.20 5.72 -26.83
C ALA A 244 4.38 4.28 -27.34
N GLU A 245 4.89 3.38 -26.49
CA GLU A 245 5.11 1.96 -26.83
C GLU A 245 3.79 1.19 -27.11
N GLY A 246 2.65 1.66 -26.60
CA GLY A 246 1.37 1.00 -26.87
C GLY A 246 0.18 1.83 -26.40
N PRO A 247 -0.23 2.88 -27.14
CA PRO A 247 -1.25 3.83 -26.69
C PRO A 247 -2.64 3.19 -26.51
N ARG A 248 -2.93 2.11 -27.24
CA ARG A 248 -4.22 1.40 -27.19
C ARG A 248 -4.25 0.22 -26.20
N THR A 249 -3.13 -0.14 -25.60
CA THR A 249 -3.05 -1.20 -24.58
C THR A 249 -3.68 -0.75 -23.26
N PRO A 250 -4.00 -1.68 -22.35
CA PRO A 250 -4.44 -1.32 -20.99
C PRO A 250 -3.43 -0.44 -20.25
N LEU A 251 -2.14 -0.75 -20.34
CA LEU A 251 -1.07 0.04 -19.70
C LEU A 251 -0.94 1.44 -20.33
N GLY A 252 -1.01 1.53 -21.67
CA GLY A 252 -0.94 2.83 -22.36
C GLY A 252 -2.10 3.76 -22.01
N ARG A 253 -3.34 3.24 -21.93
CA ARG A 253 -4.50 4.02 -21.45
C ARG A 253 -4.34 4.46 -20.01
N ARG A 254 -3.79 3.60 -19.15
CA ARG A 254 -3.54 3.91 -17.74
C ARG A 254 -2.45 4.98 -17.59
N ALA A 255 -1.36 4.88 -18.37
CA ALA A 255 -0.33 5.91 -18.43
C ALA A 255 -0.92 7.27 -18.85
N GLN A 256 -1.78 7.29 -19.87
CA GLN A 256 -2.49 8.50 -20.31
C GLN A 256 -3.35 9.13 -19.19
N THR A 257 -4.05 8.30 -18.42
CA THR A 257 -4.88 8.77 -17.29
C THR A 257 -4.01 9.43 -16.21
N LEU A 258 -2.89 8.80 -15.84
CA LEU A 258 -1.94 9.35 -14.86
C LEU A 258 -1.30 10.66 -15.34
N LEU A 259 -0.91 10.74 -16.62
CA LEU A 259 -0.37 11.97 -17.21
C LEU A 259 -1.37 13.12 -17.18
N ARG A 260 -2.66 12.85 -17.43
CA ARG A 260 -3.74 13.88 -17.35
C ARG A 260 -3.98 14.35 -15.91
N ALA A 261 -3.99 13.41 -14.94
CA ALA A 261 -4.16 13.76 -13.53
C ALA A 261 -3.03 14.67 -13.01
N GLY A 262 -1.78 14.40 -13.43
CA GLY A 262 -0.63 15.21 -13.07
C GLY A 262 -0.51 16.59 -13.76
N ARG A 263 -1.41 16.93 -14.68
CA ARG A 263 -1.50 18.29 -15.30
C ARG A 263 -2.44 19.22 -14.55
N LYS A 264 -3.32 18.69 -13.69
CA LYS A 264 -4.34 19.47 -12.96
C LYS A 264 -3.87 19.95 -11.58
N ARG A 265 -2.64 19.64 -11.22
CA ARG A 265 -1.95 20.12 -10.02
C ARG A 265 -0.78 21.01 -10.41
#